data_4ca3b6568ac996029b128926d3523fe2
#
_entry.id   4ca3b6568ac996029b128926d3523fe2
#
_cell.length_a   1.000
_cell.length_b   1.000
_cell.length_c   1.000
_cell.angle_alpha   90.00
_cell.angle_beta   90.00
_cell.angle_gamma   90.00
#
_symmetry.space_group_name_H-M   'P 1'
#
loop_
_entity.id
_entity.type
_entity.pdbx_description
1 polymer ?
#
loop_
_entity_poly.entity_id
_entity_poly.type
_entity_poly.pdbx_seq_one_letter_code
_entity_poly.pdbx_strand_id
1 'polypeptide(L)'
;MMLPTHVLGGMLLAAPLVRVAPELAPVGFVAGFLGGLFPDLDMYVGHRKTLHFPVYYAVAAVPAVLAALLAPSAVTVAAALFLLGAAVHSVADVYGGGLELRPWEGNSDRAVYDHYHERW
;
A
#
# COMPACT_ATOMS: atom_id res chain seq x y z
N MET A 1 -1.12 -6.43 9.67
CA MET A 1 -0.22 -5.63 10.57
C MET A 1 -0.99 -4.44 11.14
N MET A 2 -0.39 -3.67 12.05
CA MET A 2 -1.05 -2.47 12.60
C MET A 2 -1.00 -1.32 11.58
N LEU A 3 -2.08 -0.56 11.46
CA LEU A 3 -2.20 0.60 10.58
C LEU A 3 -0.98 1.54 10.59
N PRO A 4 -0.41 1.94 11.76
CA PRO A 4 0.79 2.79 11.77
C PRO A 4 1.99 2.19 11.02
N THR A 5 2.15 0.87 11.05
CA THR A 5 3.25 0.18 10.37
C THR A 5 3.12 0.29 8.85
N HIS A 6 1.90 0.14 8.31
CA HIS A 6 1.62 0.27 6.89
C HIS A 6 1.82 1.70 6.39
N VAL A 7 1.33 2.67 7.17
CA VAL A 7 1.49 4.09 6.88
C VAL A 7 2.97 4.48 6.85
N LEU A 8 3.74 4.09 7.87
CA LEU A 8 5.19 4.35 7.90
C LEU A 8 5.92 3.63 6.78
N GLY A 9 5.54 2.39 6.47
CA GLY A 9 6.07 1.64 5.32
C GLY A 9 5.87 2.38 4.00
N GLY A 10 4.64 2.86 3.75
CA GLY A 10 4.32 3.67 2.59
C GLY A 10 5.15 4.97 2.52
N MET A 11 5.29 5.67 3.64
CA MET A 11 6.12 6.88 3.71
C MET A 11 7.61 6.60 3.44
N LEU A 12 8.15 5.49 3.96
CA LEU A 12 9.54 5.12 3.76
C LEU A 12 9.90 4.90 2.28
N LEU A 13 8.93 4.50 1.44
CA LEU A 13 9.14 4.39 -0.01
C LEU A 13 9.49 5.73 -0.66
N ALA A 14 9.08 6.85 -0.07
CA ALA A 14 9.39 8.19 -0.54
C ALA A 14 10.76 8.71 -0.06
N ALA A 15 11.41 8.05 0.91
CA ALA A 15 12.65 8.53 1.50
C ALA A 15 13.78 8.80 0.49
N PRO A 16 13.98 7.99 -0.58
CA PRO A 16 14.99 8.28 -1.59
C PRO A 16 14.83 9.65 -2.29
N LEU A 17 13.57 10.13 -2.42
CA LEU A 17 13.29 11.43 -3.05
C LEU A 17 13.99 12.60 -2.36
N VAL A 18 14.20 12.52 -1.06
CA VAL A 18 14.90 13.57 -0.29
C VAL A 18 16.29 13.89 -0.88
N ARG A 19 16.92 12.89 -1.53
CA ARG A 19 18.23 13.03 -2.14
C ARG A 19 18.21 13.27 -3.64
N VAL A 20 17.28 12.59 -4.35
CA VAL A 20 17.29 12.55 -5.83
C VAL A 20 16.34 13.58 -6.45
N ALA A 21 15.29 13.99 -5.75
CA ALA A 21 14.30 14.98 -6.19
C ALA A 21 13.63 15.64 -4.96
N PRO A 22 14.36 16.44 -4.20
CA PRO A 22 13.88 16.99 -2.92
C PRO A 22 12.60 17.83 -3.06
N GLU A 23 12.38 18.45 -4.21
CA GLU A 23 11.17 19.22 -4.52
C GLU A 23 9.92 18.33 -4.64
N LEU A 24 10.08 17.05 -4.96
CA LEU A 24 9.00 16.06 -5.05
C LEU A 24 8.82 15.23 -3.76
N ALA A 25 9.76 15.35 -2.82
CA ALA A 25 9.72 14.58 -1.58
C ALA A 25 8.43 14.81 -0.76
N PRO A 26 7.94 16.05 -0.56
CA PRO A 26 6.71 16.27 0.20
C PRO A 26 5.50 15.56 -0.40
N VAL A 27 5.31 15.65 -1.71
CA VAL A 27 4.19 14.98 -2.38
C VAL A 27 4.36 13.46 -2.32
N GLY A 28 5.59 12.96 -2.42
CA GLY A 28 5.91 11.54 -2.28
C GLY A 28 5.56 11.00 -0.89
N PHE A 29 5.92 11.70 0.18
CA PHE A 29 5.57 11.31 1.55
C PHE A 29 4.07 11.28 1.78
N VAL A 30 3.34 12.31 1.30
CA VAL A 30 1.87 12.35 1.42
C VAL A 30 1.24 11.21 0.63
N ALA A 31 1.68 10.96 -0.59
CA ALA A 31 1.15 9.88 -1.42
C ALA A 31 1.45 8.50 -0.82
N GLY A 32 2.66 8.27 -0.32
CA GLY A 32 3.03 7.04 0.37
C GLY A 32 2.23 6.81 1.66
N PHE A 33 2.02 7.88 2.45
CA PHE A 33 1.12 7.85 3.62
C PHE A 33 -0.28 7.40 3.23
N LEU A 34 -0.88 8.06 2.22
CA LEU A 34 -2.23 7.75 1.77
C LEU A 34 -2.33 6.34 1.18
N GLY A 35 -1.34 5.89 0.41
CA GLY A 35 -1.27 4.54 -0.10
C GLY A 35 -1.18 3.48 0.99
N GLY A 36 -0.34 3.74 2.02
CA GLY A 36 -0.24 2.87 3.19
C GLY A 36 -1.48 2.85 4.08
N LEU A 37 -2.30 3.90 4.02
CA LEU A 37 -3.55 4.01 4.76
C LEU A 37 -4.74 3.39 4.01
N PHE A 38 -4.79 3.57 2.69
CA PHE A 38 -5.99 3.40 1.87
C PHE A 38 -6.65 2.02 1.98
N PRO A 39 -5.93 0.89 1.94
CA PRO A 39 -6.57 -0.42 2.05
C PRO A 39 -7.36 -0.59 3.36
N ASP A 40 -6.85 -0.11 4.48
CA ASP A 40 -7.50 -0.22 5.80
C ASP A 40 -8.76 0.64 5.96
N LEU A 41 -9.09 1.50 5.00
CA LEU A 41 -10.38 2.21 5.00
C LEU A 41 -11.56 1.24 4.83
N ASP A 42 -11.31 0.00 4.41
CA ASP A 42 -12.34 -1.04 4.34
C ASP A 42 -12.68 -1.68 5.69
N MET A 43 -12.06 -1.24 6.78
CA MET A 43 -12.24 -1.79 8.13
C MET A 43 -13.70 -1.92 8.56
N TYR A 44 -14.57 -1.00 8.09
CA TYR A 44 -15.98 -0.97 8.44
C TYR A 44 -16.92 -1.65 7.43
N VAL A 45 -16.43 -2.07 6.27
CA VAL A 45 -17.29 -2.56 5.16
C VAL A 45 -16.97 -4.00 4.76
N GLY A 46 -15.76 -4.44 4.90
CA GLY A 46 -15.31 -5.77 4.51
C GLY A 46 -13.80 -5.85 4.58
N HIS A 47 -13.32 -5.81 5.83
CA HIS A 47 -11.90 -5.73 6.15
C HIS A 47 -11.09 -6.79 5.41
N ARG A 48 -9.96 -6.36 4.84
CA ARG A 48 -9.02 -7.15 4.03
C ARG A 48 -9.63 -7.79 2.78
N LYS A 49 -10.75 -7.25 2.31
CA LYS A 49 -11.41 -7.68 1.08
C LYS A 49 -11.73 -6.53 0.14
N THR A 50 -12.44 -5.51 0.62
CA THR A 50 -13.06 -4.50 -0.25
C THR A 50 -12.05 -3.57 -0.91
N LEU A 51 -10.99 -3.16 -0.20
CA LEU A 51 -9.94 -2.27 -0.69
C LEU A 51 -8.54 -2.91 -0.67
N HIS A 52 -8.44 -4.18 -0.32
CA HIS A 52 -7.17 -4.92 -0.36
C HIS A 52 -7.04 -5.64 -1.69
N PHE A 53 -6.15 -5.15 -2.56
CA PHE A 53 -5.93 -5.70 -3.89
C PHE A 53 -4.45 -6.02 -4.12
N PRO A 54 -3.88 -7.08 -3.48
CA PRO A 54 -2.44 -7.34 -3.51
C PRO A 54 -1.87 -7.47 -4.93
N VAL A 55 -2.58 -8.16 -5.82
CA VAL A 55 -2.16 -8.34 -7.22
C VAL A 55 -2.38 -7.06 -8.04
N TYR A 56 -3.56 -6.46 -7.96
CA TYR A 56 -3.89 -5.29 -8.82
C TYR A 56 -3.07 -4.06 -8.48
N TYR A 57 -2.84 -3.76 -7.18
CA TYR A 57 -1.96 -2.64 -6.81
C TYR A 57 -0.52 -2.88 -7.24
N ALA A 58 -0.01 -4.10 -7.07
CA ALA A 58 1.34 -4.44 -7.51
C ALA A 58 1.52 -4.29 -9.03
N VAL A 59 0.56 -4.79 -9.81
CA VAL A 59 0.57 -4.67 -11.28
C VAL A 59 0.43 -3.20 -11.71
N ALA A 60 -0.47 -2.43 -11.10
CA ALA A 60 -0.67 -1.01 -11.42
C ALA A 60 0.53 -0.14 -11.00
N ALA A 61 1.24 -0.50 -9.94
CA ALA A 61 2.42 0.23 -9.50
C ALA A 61 3.56 0.19 -10.53
N VAL A 62 3.70 -0.88 -11.31
CA VAL A 62 4.78 -1.01 -12.31
C VAL A 62 4.74 0.13 -13.35
N PRO A 63 3.66 0.33 -14.13
CA PRO A 63 3.62 1.42 -15.10
C PRO A 63 3.66 2.81 -14.42
N ALA A 64 3.10 2.96 -13.22
CA ALA A 64 3.16 4.23 -12.50
C ALA A 64 4.60 4.60 -12.08
N VAL A 65 5.38 3.62 -11.60
CA VAL A 65 6.79 3.82 -11.28
C VAL A 65 7.59 4.14 -12.56
N LEU A 66 7.36 3.41 -13.64
CA LEU A 66 8.01 3.71 -14.93
C LEU A 66 7.68 5.13 -15.39
N ALA A 67 6.43 5.57 -15.28
CA ALA A 67 6.05 6.95 -15.63
C ALA A 67 6.76 7.97 -14.72
N ALA A 68 6.87 7.72 -13.43
CA ALA A 68 7.59 8.60 -12.51
C ALA A 68 9.10 8.66 -12.80
N LEU A 69 9.70 7.58 -13.26
CA LEU A 69 11.12 7.54 -13.65
C LEU A 69 11.40 8.24 -14.98
N LEU A 70 10.50 8.07 -15.96
CA LEU A 70 10.68 8.61 -17.33
C LEU A 70 10.23 10.07 -17.46
N ALA A 71 9.22 10.47 -16.68
CA ALA A 71 8.65 11.82 -16.68
C ALA A 71 8.30 12.24 -15.24
N PRO A 72 9.33 12.54 -14.41
CA PRO A 72 9.09 12.89 -13.00
C PRO A 72 8.26 14.17 -12.88
N SER A 73 7.18 14.09 -12.16
CA SER A 73 6.28 15.19 -11.83
C SER A 73 5.55 14.90 -10.51
N ALA A 74 4.91 15.89 -9.92
CA ALA A 74 4.11 15.70 -8.72
C ALA A 74 3.02 14.62 -8.94
N VAL A 75 2.40 14.58 -10.12
CA VAL A 75 1.34 13.61 -10.44
C VAL A 75 1.89 12.19 -10.59
N THR A 76 2.95 12.00 -11.39
CA THR A 76 3.53 10.68 -11.62
C THR A 76 4.15 10.09 -10.36
N VAL A 77 4.83 10.91 -9.56
CA VAL A 77 5.40 10.49 -8.27
C VAL A 77 4.29 10.17 -7.26
N ALA A 78 3.23 10.99 -7.19
CA ALA A 78 2.10 10.70 -6.32
C ALA A 78 1.42 9.38 -6.69
N ALA A 79 1.12 9.15 -7.96
CA ALA A 79 0.51 7.92 -8.45
C ALA A 79 1.38 6.69 -8.12
N ALA A 80 2.69 6.77 -8.39
CA ALA A 80 3.63 5.69 -8.13
C ALA A 80 3.70 5.33 -6.64
N LEU A 81 3.88 6.32 -5.77
CA LEU A 81 4.05 6.08 -4.34
C LEU A 81 2.74 5.71 -3.63
N PHE A 82 1.61 6.24 -4.09
CA PHE A 82 0.30 5.77 -3.62
C PHE A 82 0.09 4.27 -3.94
N LEU A 83 0.28 3.88 -5.19
CA LEU A 83 0.10 2.49 -5.61
C LEU A 83 1.10 1.54 -4.97
N LEU A 84 2.37 1.95 -4.84
CA LEU A 84 3.38 1.18 -4.12
C LEU A 84 3.02 1.03 -2.64
N GLY A 85 2.58 2.10 -1.98
CA GLY A 85 2.14 2.07 -0.59
C GLY A 85 0.98 1.10 -0.38
N ALA A 86 -0.04 1.17 -1.25
CA ALA A 86 -1.19 0.27 -1.21
C ALA A 86 -0.81 -1.19 -1.54
N ALA A 87 0.13 -1.41 -2.47
CA ALA A 87 0.65 -2.74 -2.81
C ALA A 87 1.41 -3.34 -1.62
N VAL A 88 2.36 -2.60 -1.04
CA VAL A 88 3.15 -3.05 0.12
C VAL A 88 2.23 -3.34 1.30
N HIS A 89 1.25 -2.49 1.57
CA HIS A 89 0.24 -2.73 2.60
C HIS A 89 -0.47 -4.07 2.38
N SER A 90 -1.14 -4.21 1.22
CA SER A 90 -1.97 -5.39 0.92
C SER A 90 -1.16 -6.69 0.87
N VAL A 91 0.09 -6.65 0.34
CA VAL A 91 1.00 -7.80 0.32
C VAL A 91 1.51 -8.13 1.72
N ALA A 92 1.86 -7.11 2.52
CA ALA A 92 2.33 -7.33 3.89
C ALA A 92 1.25 -7.99 4.75
N ASP A 93 -0.01 -7.66 4.53
CA ASP A 93 -1.14 -8.27 5.25
C ASP A 93 -1.43 -9.72 4.84
N VAL A 94 -1.01 -10.15 3.64
CA VAL A 94 -1.03 -11.57 3.28
C VAL A 94 -0.16 -12.40 4.23
N TYR A 95 0.96 -11.84 4.70
CA TYR A 95 1.90 -12.50 5.60
C TYR A 95 1.70 -12.12 7.07
N GLY A 96 0.90 -11.11 7.35
CA GLY A 96 0.82 -10.45 8.67
C GLY A 96 -0.19 -11.02 9.66
N GLY A 97 -0.84 -12.13 9.38
CA GLY A 97 -1.82 -12.77 10.29
C GLY A 97 -3.28 -12.63 9.86
N GLY A 98 -4.19 -13.06 10.71
CA GLY A 98 -5.60 -13.22 10.41
C GLY A 98 -6.43 -11.93 10.32
N LEU A 99 -7.74 -12.11 10.05
CA LEU A 99 -8.72 -11.01 9.89
C LEU A 99 -9.06 -10.30 11.19
N GLU A 100 -8.72 -10.86 12.32
CA GLU A 100 -9.05 -10.28 13.62
C GLU A 100 -8.31 -8.97 13.88
N LEU A 101 -8.99 -8.06 14.59
CA LEU A 101 -8.40 -6.82 15.10
C LEU A 101 -7.25 -7.06 16.09
N ARG A 102 -7.16 -8.28 16.60
CA ARG A 102 -6.13 -8.75 17.55
C ARG A 102 -5.38 -9.94 16.95
N PRO A 103 -4.46 -9.72 16.01
CA PRO A 103 -3.78 -10.82 15.29
C PRO A 103 -2.97 -11.76 16.19
N TRP A 104 -2.65 -11.31 17.41
CA TRP A 104 -1.97 -12.15 18.42
C TRP A 104 -2.88 -13.21 19.08
N GLU A 105 -4.20 -13.16 18.87
CA GLU A 105 -5.14 -14.17 19.37
C GLU A 105 -5.21 -15.40 18.46
N GLY A 106 -4.78 -15.29 17.20
CA GLY A 106 -4.65 -16.43 16.26
C GLY A 106 -5.95 -17.14 15.92
N ASN A 107 -7.08 -16.41 15.92
CA ASN A 107 -8.41 -16.99 15.76
C ASN A 107 -8.83 -17.21 14.30
N SER A 108 -8.04 -16.74 13.33
CA SER A 108 -8.38 -16.84 11.90
C SER A 108 -7.15 -17.06 11.03
N ASP A 109 -7.23 -18.04 10.14
CA ASP A 109 -6.21 -18.33 9.11
C ASP A 109 -6.39 -17.48 7.85
N ARG A 110 -7.48 -16.70 7.76
CA ARG A 110 -7.75 -15.82 6.62
C ARG A 110 -6.89 -14.58 6.71
N ALA A 111 -6.09 -14.31 5.65
CA ALA A 111 -5.23 -13.14 5.60
C ALA A 111 -5.87 -11.98 4.81
N VAL A 112 -5.83 -12.04 3.50
CA VAL A 112 -6.39 -11.04 2.57
C VAL A 112 -7.12 -11.78 1.46
N TYR A 113 -8.27 -11.24 1.01
CA TYR A 113 -8.96 -11.79 -0.15
C TYR A 113 -8.24 -11.40 -1.44
N ASP A 114 -7.73 -12.40 -2.15
CA ASP A 114 -7.12 -12.20 -3.46
C ASP A 114 -8.21 -12.22 -4.54
N HIS A 115 -8.51 -11.03 -5.07
CA HIS A 115 -9.54 -10.85 -6.09
C HIS A 115 -9.16 -11.45 -7.46
N TYR A 116 -7.86 -11.63 -7.71
CA TYR A 116 -7.39 -12.23 -8.96
C TYR A 116 -7.59 -13.74 -8.96
N HIS A 117 -7.31 -14.40 -7.83
CA HIS A 117 -7.48 -15.84 -7.67
C HIS A 117 -8.82 -16.22 -7.00
N GLU A 118 -9.67 -15.24 -6.67
CA GLU A 118 -10.98 -15.39 -6.04
C GLU A 118 -10.97 -16.22 -4.74
N ARG A 119 -9.95 -16.03 -3.90
CA ARG A 119 -9.75 -16.78 -2.65
C ARG A 119 -9.19 -15.93 -1.52
N TRP A 120 -9.33 -16.47 -0.30
CA TRP A 120 -8.68 -15.96 0.90
C TRP A 120 -7.25 -16.49 1.02
#